data_a15f640084c1fd24880f89d057e0a65b
#
_entry.id   a15f640084c1fd24880f89d057e0a65b
#
_cell.length_a   1.000
_cell.length_b   1.000
_cell.length_c   1.000
_cell.angle_alpha   90.00
_cell.angle_beta   90.00
_cell.angle_gamma   90.00
#
_symmetry.space_group_name_H-M   'P 1'
#
loop_
_entity.id
_entity.type
_entity.pdbx_description
1 polymer ?
#
loop_
_entity_poly.entity_id
_entity_poly.type
_entity_poly.pdbx_seq_one_letter_code
_entity_poly.pdbx_strand_id
1 'polypeptide(L)'
;MLAGEAEAGRLRIAPRCIMTGGETLGKAVRDRLVQVFGAQVRNSYGASEFLPIAWECPHGQLHVNEDWVLLEPVDEQMRPMPPGQRSHSVLLTNLANLVQPLIRYDMGDQVTWSGQRCSCGSALPVIEVRGRSDDVMQVPSQRRGETVSLLPLALCTVIEEECGVFDFQLRQHGPSTLV
;
A
#
# COMPACT_ATOMS: atom_id res chain seq x y z
N MET A 1 11.29 -15.21 -4.34
CA MET A 1 9.99 -14.84 -4.92
C MET A 1 9.54 -15.92 -5.91
N LEU A 2 8.22 -16.31 -5.96
CA LEU A 2 7.67 -17.38 -6.83
C LEU A 2 7.96 -17.16 -8.33
N ALA A 3 7.97 -15.90 -8.78
CA ALA A 3 8.31 -15.57 -10.17
C ALA A 3 9.72 -16.06 -10.54
N GLY A 4 10.71 -15.89 -9.68
CA GLY A 4 12.08 -16.37 -9.92
C GLY A 4 12.17 -17.91 -10.02
N GLU A 5 11.35 -18.63 -9.25
CA GLU A 5 11.27 -20.09 -9.35
C GLU A 5 10.64 -20.55 -10.67
N ALA A 6 9.65 -19.80 -11.15
CA ALA A 6 9.01 -20.09 -12.45
C ALA A 6 9.95 -19.77 -13.61
N GLU A 7 10.64 -18.62 -13.57
CA GLU A 7 11.68 -18.25 -14.56
C GLU A 7 12.82 -19.25 -14.64
N ALA A 8 13.21 -19.81 -13.48
CA ALA A 8 14.23 -20.85 -13.40
C ALA A 8 13.71 -22.26 -13.78
N GLY A 9 12.44 -22.38 -14.16
CA GLY A 9 11.83 -23.67 -14.54
C GLY A 9 11.55 -24.63 -13.39
N ARG A 10 11.76 -24.20 -12.14
CA ARG A 10 11.52 -25.00 -10.93
C ARG A 10 10.07 -24.98 -10.47
N LEU A 11 9.31 -23.98 -10.88
CA LEU A 11 7.87 -23.86 -10.58
C LEU A 11 7.05 -23.88 -11.88
N ARG A 12 6.11 -24.78 -11.98
CA ARG A 12 5.20 -24.92 -13.15
C ARG A 12 3.76 -24.81 -12.69
N ILE A 13 3.28 -23.58 -12.60
CA ILE A 13 1.88 -23.26 -12.29
C ILE A 13 1.32 -22.28 -13.33
N ALA A 14 0.00 -22.31 -13.54
CA ALA A 14 -0.69 -21.41 -14.44
C ALA A 14 -1.89 -20.76 -13.73
N PRO A 15 -1.65 -19.83 -12.80
CA PRO A 15 -2.72 -19.17 -12.09
C PRO A 15 -3.51 -18.25 -13.04
N ARG A 16 -4.82 -18.18 -12.90
CA ARG A 16 -5.64 -17.22 -13.64
C ARG A 16 -5.61 -15.83 -13.00
N CYS A 17 -5.43 -15.79 -11.69
CA CYS A 17 -5.35 -14.57 -10.91
C CYS A 17 -4.32 -14.74 -9.78
N ILE A 18 -3.56 -13.69 -9.54
CA ILE A 18 -2.63 -13.58 -8.42
C ILE A 18 -3.14 -12.44 -7.53
N MET A 19 -3.42 -12.78 -6.27
CA MET A 19 -3.75 -11.79 -5.24
C MET A 19 -2.48 -11.45 -4.47
N THR A 20 -2.18 -10.17 -4.36
CA THR A 20 -1.08 -9.63 -3.56
C THR A 20 -1.63 -8.82 -2.39
N GLY A 21 -0.86 -8.69 -1.32
CA GLY A 21 -1.23 -7.88 -0.16
C GLY A 21 -0.16 -7.94 0.92
N GLY A 22 -0.31 -7.11 1.94
CA GLY A 22 0.62 -7.00 3.07
C GLY A 22 1.73 -5.98 2.85
N GLU A 23 2.13 -5.77 1.60
CA GLU A 23 3.14 -4.77 1.24
C GLU A 23 2.70 -4.00 0.00
N THR A 24 3.39 -2.90 -0.29
CA THR A 24 3.11 -2.12 -1.50
C THR A 24 3.50 -2.89 -2.75
N LEU A 25 2.55 -3.05 -3.67
CA LEU A 25 2.82 -3.66 -4.96
C LEU A 25 3.36 -2.61 -5.93
N GLY A 26 4.67 -2.60 -6.14
CA GLY A 26 5.34 -1.79 -7.15
C GLY A 26 4.94 -2.18 -8.58
N LYS A 27 5.06 -1.24 -9.52
CA LYS A 27 4.72 -1.48 -10.94
C LYS A 27 5.61 -2.57 -11.53
N ALA A 28 6.90 -2.55 -11.27
CA ALA A 28 7.87 -3.51 -11.78
C ALA A 28 7.55 -4.95 -11.33
N VAL A 29 7.17 -5.13 -10.06
CA VAL A 29 6.75 -6.43 -9.52
C VAL A 29 5.46 -6.92 -10.18
N ARG A 30 4.48 -6.02 -10.34
CA ARG A 30 3.22 -6.33 -11.04
C ARG A 30 3.49 -6.79 -12.47
N ASP A 31 4.26 -6.02 -13.22
CA ASP A 31 4.57 -6.30 -14.64
C ASP A 31 5.31 -7.64 -14.78
N ARG A 32 6.27 -7.91 -13.88
CA ARG A 32 6.98 -9.19 -13.84
C ARG A 32 6.04 -10.37 -13.56
N LEU A 33 5.12 -10.24 -12.61
CA LEU A 33 4.14 -11.30 -12.32
C LEU A 33 3.22 -11.57 -13.51
N VAL A 34 2.76 -10.52 -14.19
CA VAL A 34 1.96 -10.64 -15.42
C VAL A 34 2.77 -11.34 -16.52
N GLN A 35 4.02 -10.93 -16.73
CA GLN A 35 4.89 -11.50 -17.75
C GLN A 35 5.18 -12.98 -17.52
N VAL A 36 5.52 -13.35 -16.28
CA VAL A 36 5.93 -14.72 -15.93
C VAL A 36 4.76 -15.69 -15.95
N PHE A 37 3.60 -15.27 -15.43
CA PHE A 37 2.46 -16.18 -15.23
C PHE A 37 1.31 -15.99 -16.21
N GLY A 38 1.28 -14.90 -17.00
CA GLY A 38 0.14 -14.56 -17.87
C GLY A 38 -1.14 -14.30 -17.07
N ALA A 39 -1.05 -14.04 -15.77
CA ALA A 39 -2.16 -13.96 -14.85
C ALA A 39 -2.64 -12.52 -14.64
N GLN A 40 -3.91 -12.36 -14.27
CA GLN A 40 -4.37 -11.09 -13.73
C GLN A 40 -3.77 -10.89 -12.34
N VAL A 41 -3.13 -9.74 -12.10
CA VAL A 41 -2.62 -9.38 -10.78
C VAL A 41 -3.57 -8.39 -10.14
N ARG A 42 -4.01 -8.68 -8.92
CA ARG A 42 -4.88 -7.85 -8.10
C ARG A 42 -4.22 -7.58 -6.77
N ASN A 43 -4.34 -6.36 -6.29
CA ASN A 43 -3.84 -5.99 -4.98
C ASN A 43 -4.98 -5.95 -3.96
N SER A 44 -4.63 -6.18 -2.71
CA SER A 44 -5.52 -5.99 -1.57
C SER A 44 -4.81 -5.17 -0.50
N TYR A 45 -5.54 -4.29 0.13
CA TYR A 45 -5.09 -3.58 1.31
C TYR A 45 -5.76 -4.16 2.53
N GLY A 46 -4.95 -4.51 3.52
CA GLY A 46 -5.40 -5.10 4.77
C GLY A 46 -4.32 -5.02 5.82
N ALA A 47 -4.71 -5.28 7.05
CA ALA A 47 -3.84 -5.34 8.22
C ALA A 47 -4.18 -6.58 9.05
N SER A 48 -3.33 -6.90 10.02
CA SER A 48 -3.58 -8.03 10.93
C SER A 48 -4.89 -7.86 11.71
N GLU A 49 -5.27 -6.63 11.97
CA GLU A 49 -6.48 -6.23 12.67
C GLU A 49 -7.75 -6.44 11.84
N PHE A 50 -7.64 -6.30 10.50
CA PHE A 50 -8.73 -6.52 9.56
C PHE A 50 -8.17 -6.71 8.14
N LEU A 51 -8.16 -7.96 7.67
CA LEU A 51 -7.56 -8.31 6.37
C LEU A 51 -8.28 -7.70 5.16
N PRO A 52 -9.62 -7.73 5.04
CA PRO A 52 -10.29 -7.28 3.83
C PRO A 52 -10.66 -5.79 3.86
N ILE A 53 -9.70 -4.89 4.12
CA ILE A 53 -9.98 -3.45 4.15
C ILE A 53 -10.39 -2.94 2.78
N ALA A 54 -9.59 -3.23 1.74
CA ALA A 54 -9.91 -2.82 0.37
C ALA A 54 -9.40 -3.82 -0.67
N TRP A 55 -10.10 -3.89 -1.81
CA TRP A 55 -9.78 -4.76 -2.94
C TRP A 55 -9.62 -3.96 -4.23
N GLU A 56 -8.64 -4.37 -5.02
CA GLU A 56 -8.39 -3.75 -6.31
C GLU A 56 -9.40 -4.23 -7.37
N CYS A 57 -10.06 -3.27 -8.02
CA CYS A 57 -10.96 -3.52 -9.13
C CYS A 57 -10.20 -3.76 -10.47
N PRO A 58 -10.89 -4.17 -11.55
CA PRO A 58 -10.28 -4.33 -12.88
C PRO A 58 -9.56 -3.09 -13.42
N HIS A 59 -9.87 -1.91 -12.92
CA HIS A 59 -9.27 -0.64 -13.32
C HIS A 59 -8.10 -0.21 -12.41
N GLY A 60 -7.61 -1.11 -11.54
CA GLY A 60 -6.45 -0.84 -10.69
C GLY A 60 -6.74 0.06 -9.48
N GLN A 61 -8.02 0.25 -9.12
CA GLN A 61 -8.41 1.10 -8.00
C GLN A 61 -8.77 0.25 -6.77
N LEU A 62 -8.26 0.61 -5.60
CA LEU A 62 -8.60 -0.03 -4.33
C LEU A 62 -9.93 0.51 -3.80
N HIS A 63 -10.93 -0.35 -3.72
CA HIS A 63 -12.25 -0.04 -3.15
C HIS A 63 -12.35 -0.51 -1.72
N VAL A 64 -12.72 0.39 -0.82
CA VAL A 64 -12.91 0.10 0.60
C VAL A 64 -14.20 -0.71 0.80
N ASN A 65 -14.11 -1.77 1.59
CA ASN A 65 -15.24 -2.60 1.97
C ASN A 65 -16.07 -1.95 3.08
N GLU A 66 -16.76 -0.83 2.76
CA GLU A 66 -17.54 -0.07 3.75
C GLU A 66 -18.69 -0.86 4.39
N ASP A 67 -19.06 -1.99 3.83
CA ASP A 67 -20.03 -2.90 4.44
C ASP A 67 -19.48 -3.53 5.74
N TRP A 68 -18.15 -3.57 5.90
CA TRP A 68 -17.46 -4.27 6.97
C TRP A 68 -16.54 -3.39 7.80
N VAL A 69 -16.12 -2.27 7.25
CA VAL A 69 -15.13 -1.40 7.89
C VAL A 69 -15.43 0.07 7.58
N LEU A 70 -15.27 0.93 8.58
CA LEU A 70 -15.20 2.37 8.38
C LEU A 70 -13.74 2.79 8.43
N LEU A 71 -13.31 3.55 7.41
CA LEU A 71 -12.01 4.18 7.38
C LEU A 71 -12.18 5.70 7.48
N GLU A 72 -11.42 6.31 8.37
CA GLU A 72 -11.40 7.75 8.59
C GLU A 72 -9.98 8.28 8.38
N PRO A 73 -9.62 8.79 7.17
CA PRO A 73 -8.36 9.49 6.98
C PRO A 73 -8.30 10.73 7.84
N VAL A 74 -7.19 10.90 8.61
CA VAL A 74 -7.06 11.98 9.59
C VAL A 74 -5.74 12.73 9.45
N ASP A 75 -5.73 13.97 9.95
CA ASP A 75 -4.52 14.79 10.11
C ASP A 75 -3.76 14.42 11.40
N GLU A 76 -2.65 15.14 11.69
CA GLU A 76 -1.85 14.94 12.92
C GLU A 76 -2.62 15.23 14.22
N GLN A 77 -3.72 15.95 14.15
CA GLN A 77 -4.61 16.24 15.27
C GLN A 77 -5.84 15.32 15.31
N MET A 78 -5.81 14.21 14.55
CA MET A 78 -6.88 13.21 14.46
C MET A 78 -8.22 13.78 13.96
N ARG A 79 -8.18 14.86 13.16
CA ARG A 79 -9.36 15.46 12.51
C ARG A 79 -9.53 14.89 11.11
N PRO A 80 -10.78 14.69 10.64
CA PRO A 80 -11.04 14.14 9.30
C PRO A 80 -10.40 14.96 8.18
N MET A 81 -9.81 14.27 7.21
CA MET A 81 -9.20 14.86 6.02
C MET A 81 -10.18 14.92 4.86
N PRO A 82 -10.20 15.99 4.08
CA PRO A 82 -11.01 16.06 2.87
C PRO A 82 -10.46 15.13 1.78
N PRO A 83 -11.33 14.70 0.84
CA PRO A 83 -10.88 13.92 -0.31
C PRO A 83 -9.79 14.63 -1.12
N GLY A 84 -8.90 13.84 -1.75
CA GLY A 84 -7.81 14.33 -2.59
C GLY A 84 -6.56 14.74 -1.82
N GLN A 85 -6.61 14.77 -0.49
CA GLN A 85 -5.45 15.07 0.35
C GLN A 85 -4.92 13.81 1.01
N ARG A 86 -3.60 13.74 1.17
CA ARG A 86 -2.93 12.64 1.88
C ARG A 86 -3.13 12.79 3.38
N SER A 87 -3.58 11.73 4.03
CA SER A 87 -3.73 11.70 5.48
C SER A 87 -2.38 11.58 6.21
N HIS A 88 -2.36 11.97 7.48
CA HIS A 88 -1.28 11.61 8.41
C HIS A 88 -1.40 10.14 8.82
N SER A 89 -2.61 9.72 9.17
CA SER A 89 -2.95 8.35 9.47
C SER A 89 -4.38 8.02 8.99
N VAL A 90 -4.81 6.79 9.18
CA VAL A 90 -6.18 6.36 8.98
C VAL A 90 -6.69 5.60 10.19
N LEU A 91 -7.87 5.96 10.69
CA LEU A 91 -8.53 5.26 11.77
C LEU A 91 -9.47 4.20 11.20
N LEU A 92 -9.41 3.00 11.75
CA LEU A 92 -10.22 1.86 11.36
C LEU A 92 -11.24 1.52 12.42
N THR A 93 -12.51 1.39 12.02
CA THR A 93 -13.57 0.79 12.84
C THR A 93 -14.04 -0.49 12.18
N ASN A 94 -13.90 -1.62 12.87
CA ASN A 94 -14.34 -2.93 12.39
C ASN A 94 -15.80 -3.16 12.76
N LEU A 95 -16.67 -3.26 11.76
CA LEU A 95 -18.11 -3.47 11.93
C LEU A 95 -18.48 -4.95 12.06
N ALA A 96 -17.58 -5.86 11.71
CA ALA A 96 -17.83 -7.30 11.66
C ALA A 96 -17.54 -8.02 12.98
N ASN A 97 -16.55 -7.53 13.76
CA ASN A 97 -16.11 -8.20 14.97
C ASN A 97 -16.74 -7.55 16.21
N LEU A 98 -17.82 -8.16 16.70
CA LEU A 98 -18.53 -7.69 17.87
C LEU A 98 -17.99 -8.26 19.20
N VAL A 99 -17.11 -9.26 19.14
CA VAL A 99 -16.50 -9.89 20.32
C VAL A 99 -15.29 -9.09 20.81
N GLN A 100 -14.48 -8.63 19.86
CA GLN A 100 -13.34 -7.76 20.13
C GLN A 100 -13.44 -6.56 19.19
N PRO A 101 -14.29 -5.58 19.49
CA PRO A 101 -14.51 -4.45 18.60
C PRO A 101 -13.28 -3.57 18.54
N LEU A 102 -12.88 -3.21 17.32
CA LEU A 102 -11.91 -2.15 17.05
C LEU A 102 -12.69 -0.92 16.62
N ILE A 103 -12.57 0.16 17.38
CA ILE A 103 -13.27 1.41 17.14
C ILE A 103 -12.22 2.52 17.05
N ARG A 104 -12.12 3.16 15.88
CA ARG A 104 -11.17 4.24 15.58
C ARG A 104 -9.73 3.86 15.94
N TYR A 105 -9.35 2.63 15.60
CA TYR A 105 -7.99 2.13 15.79
C TYR A 105 -7.04 2.82 14.80
N ASP A 106 -5.99 3.43 15.31
CA ASP A 106 -4.98 4.11 14.50
C ASP A 106 -4.08 3.08 13.80
N MET A 107 -4.19 3.03 12.47
CA MET A 107 -3.47 2.08 11.63
C MET A 107 -2.02 2.49 11.38
N GLY A 108 -1.68 3.78 11.54
CA GLY A 108 -0.39 4.33 11.16
C GLY A 108 -0.16 4.39 9.63
N ASP A 109 -1.16 4.08 8.83
CA ASP A 109 -1.08 4.09 7.37
C ASP A 109 -1.51 5.44 6.80
N GLN A 110 -0.84 5.87 5.75
CA GLN A 110 -1.20 7.08 5.00
C GLN A 110 -2.02 6.68 3.77
N VAL A 111 -3.18 7.29 3.63
CA VAL A 111 -4.05 7.09 2.48
C VAL A 111 -4.46 8.42 1.86
N THR A 112 -4.82 8.38 0.58
CA THR A 112 -5.52 9.47 -0.08
C THR A 112 -6.89 8.96 -0.49
N TRP A 113 -7.95 9.59 0.02
CA TRP A 113 -9.31 9.26 -0.35
C TRP A 113 -9.66 9.88 -1.69
N SER A 114 -10.11 9.10 -2.64
CA SER A 114 -10.58 9.65 -3.91
C SER A 114 -11.99 10.21 -3.76
N GLY A 115 -12.16 11.48 -4.06
CA GLY A 115 -13.51 12.08 -4.12
C GLY A 115 -14.31 11.69 -5.38
N GLN A 116 -13.75 10.85 -6.28
CA GLN A 116 -14.35 10.51 -7.57
C GLN A 116 -14.83 9.07 -7.61
N ARG A 117 -15.89 8.82 -8.38
CA ARG A 117 -16.38 7.48 -8.65
C ARG A 117 -15.46 6.75 -9.63
N CYS A 118 -15.22 5.48 -9.37
CA CYS A 118 -14.46 4.63 -10.28
C CYS A 118 -15.31 4.25 -11.51
N SER A 119 -14.67 4.22 -12.67
CA SER A 119 -15.29 3.77 -13.92
C SER A 119 -15.65 2.28 -13.96
N CYS A 120 -15.23 1.49 -12.95
CA CYS A 120 -15.64 0.08 -12.82
C CYS A 120 -17.13 -0.10 -12.44
N GLY A 121 -17.82 0.99 -12.07
CA GLY A 121 -19.24 0.99 -11.68
C GLY A 121 -19.49 0.67 -10.21
N SER A 122 -18.47 0.33 -9.41
CA SER A 122 -18.63 0.14 -7.95
C SER A 122 -19.01 1.45 -7.27
N ALA A 123 -19.96 1.37 -6.33
CA ALA A 123 -20.33 2.48 -5.46
C ALA A 123 -19.37 2.66 -4.28
N LEU A 124 -18.57 1.62 -3.97
CA LEU A 124 -17.61 1.65 -2.86
C LEU A 124 -16.52 2.71 -3.12
N PRO A 125 -16.14 3.46 -2.09
CA PRO A 125 -15.16 4.52 -2.23
C PRO A 125 -13.76 3.96 -2.57
N VAL A 126 -12.99 4.82 -3.22
CA VAL A 126 -11.65 4.51 -3.69
C VAL A 126 -10.62 5.17 -2.79
N ILE A 127 -9.59 4.41 -2.45
CA ILE A 127 -8.40 4.92 -1.75
C ILE A 127 -7.13 4.63 -2.54
N GLU A 128 -6.13 5.44 -2.30
CA GLU A 128 -4.74 5.17 -2.65
C GLU A 128 -3.94 5.05 -1.35
N VAL A 129 -3.29 3.90 -1.16
CA VAL A 129 -2.42 3.64 0.00
C VAL A 129 -1.02 4.16 -0.31
N ARG A 130 -0.44 4.92 0.61
CA ARG A 130 0.87 5.59 0.45
C ARG A 130 1.98 4.97 1.30
N GLY A 131 1.65 3.95 2.09
CA GLY A 131 2.54 3.31 3.05
C GLY A 131 2.32 3.84 4.46
N ARG A 132 3.20 3.45 5.37
CA ARG A 132 3.09 3.80 6.79
C ARG A 132 3.68 5.18 7.08
N SER A 133 3.11 5.85 8.06
CA SER A 133 3.62 7.16 8.52
C SER A 133 4.94 7.03 9.29
N ASP A 134 5.15 5.92 9.98
CA ASP A 134 6.35 5.59 10.75
C ASP A 134 7.52 5.07 9.92
N ASP A 135 7.28 4.63 8.66
CA ASP A 135 8.32 4.18 7.74
C ASP A 135 8.92 5.33 6.89
N VAL A 136 8.46 6.55 7.10
CA VAL A 136 8.99 7.72 6.37
C VAL A 136 10.39 8.07 6.89
N MET A 137 11.40 7.94 6.04
CA MET A 137 12.77 8.28 6.40
C MET A 137 13.03 9.77 6.18
N GLN A 138 13.73 10.40 7.12
CA GLN A 138 14.14 11.81 7.04
C GLN A 138 15.62 11.90 6.74
N VAL A 139 15.99 12.49 5.60
CA VAL A 139 17.39 12.68 5.22
C VAL A 139 17.70 14.17 5.04
N PRO A 140 18.96 14.60 5.27
CA PRO A 140 19.37 15.96 5.02
C PRO A 140 19.20 16.34 3.55
N SER A 141 18.64 17.50 3.29
CA SER A 141 18.58 18.10 1.95
C SER A 141 19.98 18.60 1.52
N GLN A 142 20.18 18.75 0.22
CA GLN A 142 21.35 19.50 -0.30
C GLN A 142 21.32 20.97 0.14
N ARG A 143 20.15 21.49 0.49
CA ARG A 143 20.01 22.82 1.08
C ARG A 143 20.28 22.76 2.58
N ARG A 144 21.21 23.59 3.04
CA ARG A 144 21.66 23.59 4.44
C ARG A 144 20.51 23.86 5.41
N GLY A 145 20.31 22.92 6.34
CA GLY A 145 19.30 23.05 7.39
C GLY A 145 17.89 22.54 7.03
N GLU A 146 17.70 22.02 5.81
CA GLU A 146 16.45 21.39 5.40
C GLU A 146 16.57 19.86 5.45
N THR A 147 15.44 19.19 5.66
CA THR A 147 15.31 17.72 5.55
C THR A 147 14.34 17.35 4.43
N VAL A 148 14.55 16.20 3.82
CA VAL A 148 13.67 15.61 2.82
C VAL A 148 13.07 14.34 3.37
N SER A 149 11.76 14.20 3.24
CA SER A 149 11.03 12.98 3.58
C SER A 149 11.09 12.00 2.42
N LEU A 150 11.69 10.85 2.65
CA LEU A 150 11.68 9.74 1.70
C LEU A 150 10.52 8.81 2.03
N LEU A 151 9.56 8.74 1.12
CA LEU A 151 8.38 7.90 1.28
C LEU A 151 8.71 6.44 0.95
N PRO A 152 8.20 5.45 1.70
CA PRO A 152 8.46 4.03 1.47
C PRO A 152 8.20 3.60 0.03
N LEU A 153 7.04 3.95 -0.51
CA LEU A 153 6.69 3.61 -1.90
C LEU A 153 7.70 4.16 -2.92
N ALA A 154 8.13 5.41 -2.76
CA ALA A 154 9.09 6.02 -3.68
C ALA A 154 10.45 5.32 -3.62
N LEU A 155 10.90 4.95 -2.41
CA LEU A 155 12.15 4.20 -2.22
C LEU A 155 12.06 2.80 -2.84
N CYS A 156 10.98 2.06 -2.58
CA CYS A 156 10.76 0.75 -3.18
C CYS A 156 10.76 0.84 -4.71
N THR A 157 10.02 1.79 -5.28
CA THR A 157 9.96 1.99 -6.75
C THR A 157 11.35 2.20 -7.34
N VAL A 158 12.15 3.09 -6.76
CA VAL A 158 13.52 3.37 -7.27
C VAL A 158 14.40 2.13 -7.15
N ILE A 159 14.41 1.43 -6.02
CA ILE A 159 15.24 0.24 -5.83
C ILE A 159 14.83 -0.89 -6.77
N GLU A 160 13.54 -1.10 -6.98
CA GLU A 160 13.02 -2.13 -7.87
C GLU A 160 13.25 -1.79 -9.35
N GLU A 161 12.95 -0.56 -9.77
CA GLU A 161 13.00 -0.18 -11.19
C GLU A 161 14.42 0.17 -11.67
N GLU A 162 15.21 0.86 -10.85
CA GLU A 162 16.54 1.30 -11.25
C GLU A 162 17.63 0.29 -10.89
N CYS A 163 17.50 -0.42 -9.76
CA CYS A 163 18.50 -1.36 -9.29
C CYS A 163 18.15 -2.83 -9.58
N GLY A 164 16.88 -3.14 -9.95
CA GLY A 164 16.42 -4.50 -10.19
C GLY A 164 16.41 -5.39 -8.95
N VAL A 165 16.40 -4.81 -7.75
CA VAL A 165 16.40 -5.52 -6.48
C VAL A 165 14.98 -5.61 -5.94
N PHE A 166 14.45 -6.83 -5.78
CA PHE A 166 13.06 -7.07 -5.40
C PHE A 166 12.89 -7.71 -4.00
N ASP A 167 14.00 -7.95 -3.31
CA ASP A 167 14.02 -8.51 -1.95
C ASP A 167 15.12 -7.79 -1.18
N PHE A 168 14.73 -6.80 -0.39
CA PHE A 168 15.67 -5.95 0.33
C PHE A 168 15.05 -5.47 1.65
N GLN A 169 15.91 -5.04 2.54
CA GLN A 169 15.54 -4.35 3.77
C GLN A 169 16.35 -3.07 3.86
N LEU A 170 15.66 -1.93 3.97
CA LEU A 170 16.30 -0.63 4.09
C LEU A 170 16.21 -0.12 5.52
N ARG A 171 17.37 0.24 6.09
CA ARG A 171 17.46 0.75 7.47
C ARG A 171 18.18 2.09 7.50
N GLN A 172 17.62 3.03 8.24
CA GLN A 172 18.28 4.31 8.51
C GLN A 172 19.14 4.21 9.78
N HIS A 173 20.46 4.33 9.64
CA HIS A 173 21.44 4.28 10.74
C HIS A 173 21.94 5.68 11.18
N GLY A 174 21.26 6.72 10.80
CA GLY A 174 21.59 8.09 11.13
C GLY A 174 21.02 9.06 10.12
N PRO A 175 21.19 10.36 10.30
CA PRO A 175 20.56 11.34 9.45
C PRO A 175 20.87 11.19 7.95
N SER A 176 22.07 10.71 7.60
CA SER A 176 22.54 10.64 6.22
C SER A 176 22.99 9.25 5.78
N THR A 177 22.69 8.21 6.54
CA THR A 177 23.16 6.84 6.23
C THR A 177 21.96 5.89 6.13
N LEU A 178 21.79 5.33 4.94
CA LEU A 178 20.86 4.24 4.65
C LEU A 178 21.65 2.96 4.33
N VAL A 179 21.19 1.82 4.85
CA VAL A 179 21.80 0.50 4.66
C VAL A 179 20.72 -0.51 4.32
#